data_d3a69b8a3ba3c824a9ce4e9b9f873e07
#
_entry.id   d3a69b8a3ba3c824a9ce4e9b9f873e07
#
_cell.length_a   1.000
_cell.length_b   1.000
_cell.length_c   1.000
_cell.angle_alpha   90.00
_cell.angle_beta   90.00
_cell.angle_gamma   90.00
#
_symmetry.space_group_name_H-M   'P 1'
#
loop_
_entity.id
_entity.type
_entity.pdbx_description
1 polymer ?
#
loop_
_entity_poly.entity_id
_entity_poly.type
_entity_poly.pdbx_seq_one_letter_code
_entity_poly.pdbx_strand_id
1 'polypeptide(L)'
;GSKEIVKALMRIKPPFNVTKIGELSALEALKDNKFIKKSIMHNKKWAKILKSNFEKFNINTNKVSANFLLLNFDKCKISARKFKKKLEEKSIIVRSLEAYSIKNKLRVTIGNSKENNFLIKTLKSIF
;
A
#
# COMPACT_ATOMS: atom_id res chain seq x y z
N GLY A 1 -14.96 -10.29 15.29
CA GLY A 1 -16.30 -9.77 15.06
C GLY A 1 -17.28 -10.23 16.13
N SER A 2 -18.54 -9.71 16.12
CA SER A 2 -19.57 -10.21 17.04
C SER A 2 -19.91 -11.67 16.75
N LYS A 3 -20.48 -12.38 17.74
CA LYS A 3 -20.88 -13.80 17.59
C LYS A 3 -21.85 -14.01 16.42
N GLU A 4 -22.77 -13.06 16.20
CA GLU A 4 -23.77 -13.11 15.12
C GLU A 4 -23.07 -13.03 13.74
N ILE A 5 -22.13 -12.09 13.55
CA ILE A 5 -21.36 -11.97 12.31
C ILE A 5 -20.54 -13.22 12.03
N VAL A 6 -19.86 -13.75 13.05
CA VAL A 6 -19.09 -15.00 12.91
C VAL A 6 -19.99 -16.16 12.51
N LYS A 7 -21.17 -16.32 13.15
CA LYS A 7 -22.15 -17.36 12.78
C LYS A 7 -22.64 -17.22 11.34
N ALA A 8 -22.91 -15.98 10.89
CA ALA A 8 -23.32 -15.72 9.49
C ALA A 8 -22.22 -16.10 8.51
N LEU A 9 -20.96 -15.69 8.77
CA LEU A 9 -19.81 -16.03 7.94
C LEU A 9 -19.54 -17.53 7.89
N MET A 10 -19.71 -18.24 8.98
CA MET A 10 -19.54 -19.70 9.04
C MET A 10 -20.55 -20.47 8.17
N ARG A 11 -21.75 -19.90 7.91
CA ARG A 11 -22.75 -20.51 7.02
C ARG A 11 -22.37 -20.45 5.55
N ILE A 12 -21.64 -19.42 5.16
CA ILE A 12 -21.24 -19.19 3.75
C ILE A 12 -19.76 -19.50 3.50
N LYS A 13 -19.03 -19.91 4.54
CA LYS A 13 -17.61 -20.28 4.44
C LYS A 13 -17.47 -21.53 3.57
N PRO A 14 -16.65 -21.49 2.49
CA PRO A 14 -16.33 -22.69 1.74
C PRO A 14 -15.61 -23.73 2.60
N PRO A 15 -15.79 -25.03 2.34
CA PRO A 15 -14.91 -26.04 2.92
C PRO A 15 -13.48 -25.83 2.40
N PHE A 16 -12.48 -26.10 3.21
CA PHE A 16 -11.06 -26.05 2.83
C PHE A 16 -10.57 -24.70 2.28
N ASN A 17 -11.05 -23.58 2.80
CA ASN A 17 -10.62 -22.23 2.39
C ASN A 17 -9.17 -21.88 2.78
N VAL A 18 -8.52 -22.68 3.61
CA VAL A 18 -7.08 -22.62 3.90
C VAL A 18 -6.48 -23.99 3.57
N THR A 19 -5.49 -24.01 2.69
CA THR A 19 -4.78 -25.25 2.36
C THR A 19 -3.85 -25.66 3.49
N LYS A 20 -3.55 -26.96 3.63
CA LYS A 20 -2.62 -27.44 4.67
C LYS A 20 -1.21 -26.82 4.50
N ILE A 21 -0.76 -26.66 3.28
CA ILE A 21 0.51 -25.96 2.97
C ILE A 21 0.46 -24.51 3.43
N GLY A 22 -0.66 -23.80 3.16
CA GLY A 22 -0.85 -22.41 3.60
C GLY A 22 -0.83 -22.27 5.13
N GLU A 23 -1.47 -23.18 5.85
CA GLU A 23 -1.47 -23.23 7.31
C GLU A 23 -0.05 -23.42 7.87
N LEU A 24 0.68 -24.42 7.37
CA LEU A 24 2.05 -24.70 7.81
C LEU A 24 3.01 -23.53 7.49
N SER A 25 2.91 -22.95 6.29
CA SER A 25 3.70 -21.80 5.90
C SER A 25 3.42 -20.58 6.78
N ALA A 26 2.15 -20.33 7.13
CA ALA A 26 1.77 -19.24 8.04
C ALA A 26 2.34 -19.44 9.45
N LEU A 27 2.31 -20.67 9.97
CA LEU A 27 2.88 -21.00 11.29
C LEU A 27 4.39 -20.72 11.33
N GLU A 28 5.13 -21.14 10.30
CA GLU A 28 6.57 -20.87 10.22
C GLU A 28 6.87 -19.37 10.03
N ALA A 29 6.11 -18.68 9.19
CA ALA A 29 6.27 -17.23 9.00
C ALA A 29 6.04 -16.44 10.31
N LEU A 30 5.09 -16.86 11.15
CA LEU A 30 4.83 -16.21 12.45
C LEU A 30 5.98 -16.41 13.46
N LYS A 31 6.79 -17.44 13.31
CA LYS A 31 7.97 -17.67 14.16
C LYS A 31 9.16 -16.78 13.77
N ASP A 32 9.21 -16.26 12.52
CA ASP A 32 10.30 -15.44 12.04
C ASP A 32 10.20 -13.98 12.52
N ASN A 33 10.40 -13.79 13.81
CA ASN A 33 10.42 -12.47 14.42
C ASN A 33 11.49 -11.54 13.84
N LYS A 34 12.60 -12.08 13.31
CA LYS A 34 13.68 -11.31 12.71
C LYS A 34 13.21 -10.66 11.41
N PHE A 35 12.54 -11.41 10.55
CA PHE A 35 11.96 -10.90 9.31
C PHE A 35 10.86 -9.86 9.59
N ILE A 36 9.97 -10.12 10.55
CA ILE A 36 8.90 -9.19 10.94
C ILE A 36 9.50 -7.85 11.39
N LYS A 37 10.49 -7.86 12.30
CA LYS A 37 11.18 -6.64 12.76
C LYS A 37 11.85 -5.90 11.60
N LYS A 38 12.55 -6.62 10.71
CA LYS A 38 13.20 -6.04 9.52
C LYS A 38 12.18 -5.37 8.60
N SER A 39 11.05 -6.01 8.34
CA SER A 39 9.96 -5.47 7.50
C SER A 39 9.34 -4.21 8.11
N ILE A 40 9.08 -4.20 9.41
CA ILE A 40 8.56 -3.02 10.11
C ILE A 40 9.55 -1.85 10.03
N MET A 41 10.83 -2.08 10.26
CA MET A 41 11.87 -1.05 10.18
C MET A 41 12.00 -0.50 8.74
N HIS A 42 11.98 -1.38 7.74
CA HIS A 42 12.00 -1.01 6.34
C HIS A 42 10.81 -0.10 5.98
N ASN A 43 9.60 -0.52 6.34
CA ASN A 43 8.40 0.24 6.07
C ASN A 43 8.41 1.61 6.78
N LYS A 44 8.80 1.67 8.05
CA LYS A 44 8.93 2.94 8.80
C LYS A 44 9.92 3.90 8.14
N LYS A 45 11.10 3.40 7.71
CA LYS A 45 12.12 4.19 7.03
C LYS A 45 11.57 4.76 5.71
N TRP A 46 11.08 3.89 4.83
CA TRP A 46 10.63 4.30 3.51
C TRP A 46 9.34 5.12 3.51
N ALA A 47 8.45 4.89 4.47
CA ALA A 47 7.29 5.75 4.68
C ALA A 47 7.68 7.22 4.85
N LYS A 48 8.69 7.51 5.70
CA LYS A 48 9.20 8.87 5.93
C LYS A 48 9.82 9.46 4.66
N ILE A 49 10.66 8.68 3.95
CA ILE A 49 11.35 9.13 2.74
C ILE A 49 10.34 9.44 1.62
N LEU A 50 9.41 8.52 1.35
CA LEU A 50 8.38 8.69 0.33
C LEU A 50 7.47 9.87 0.66
N LYS A 51 6.98 9.96 1.91
CA LYS A 51 6.17 11.08 2.37
C LYS A 51 6.84 12.42 2.07
N SER A 52 8.07 12.61 2.52
CA SER A 52 8.83 13.85 2.29
C SER A 52 9.01 14.17 0.80
N ASN A 53 9.16 13.17 -0.07
CA ASN A 53 9.27 13.40 -1.51
C ASN A 53 7.92 13.78 -2.15
N PHE A 54 6.81 13.17 -1.75
CA PHE A 54 5.48 13.52 -2.25
C PHE A 54 5.03 14.92 -1.80
N GLU A 55 5.31 15.29 -0.56
CA GLU A 55 4.97 16.61 0.00
C GLU A 55 5.62 17.78 -0.74
N LYS A 56 6.80 17.59 -1.35
CA LYS A 56 7.45 18.60 -2.21
C LYS A 56 6.59 19.02 -3.41
N PHE A 57 5.66 18.19 -3.82
CA PHE A 57 4.75 18.43 -4.95
C PHE A 57 3.30 18.66 -4.50
N ASN A 58 3.10 19.05 -3.23
CA ASN A 58 1.78 19.24 -2.61
C ASN A 58 0.88 17.99 -2.68
N ILE A 59 1.49 16.80 -2.69
CA ILE A 59 0.79 15.53 -2.54
C ILE A 59 0.86 15.15 -1.06
N ASN A 60 -0.23 15.38 -0.34
CA ASN A 60 -0.29 15.08 1.08
C ASN A 60 -0.42 13.58 1.34
N THR A 61 0.13 13.13 2.45
CA THR A 61 0.00 11.73 2.90
C THR A 61 -0.55 11.68 4.32
N ASN A 62 -1.28 10.61 4.64
CA ASN A 62 -1.71 10.34 6.00
C ASN A 62 -0.54 9.79 6.87
N LYS A 63 -0.81 9.58 8.15
CA LYS A 63 0.06 8.79 9.04
C LYS A 63 0.13 7.36 8.52
N VAL A 64 1.33 6.87 8.24
CA VAL A 64 1.54 5.51 7.74
C VAL A 64 1.57 4.53 8.92
N SER A 65 0.68 3.55 8.89
CA SER A 65 0.56 2.51 9.93
C SER A 65 0.79 1.10 9.40
N ALA A 66 0.85 0.95 8.06
CA ALA A 66 1.05 -0.33 7.38
C ALA A 66 2.18 -0.19 6.34
N ASN A 67 2.12 -0.96 5.28
CA ASN A 67 3.11 -0.98 4.20
C ASN A 67 2.70 -0.15 2.98
N PHE A 68 1.86 0.86 3.14
CA PHE A 68 1.41 1.73 2.04
C PHE A 68 1.15 3.16 2.51
N LEU A 69 1.20 4.09 1.55
CA LEU A 69 0.81 5.48 1.72
C LEU A 69 -0.54 5.72 1.02
N LEU A 70 -1.36 6.53 1.64
CA LEU A 70 -2.51 7.16 0.99
C LEU A 70 -2.07 8.55 0.50
N LEU A 71 -2.05 8.73 -0.82
CA LEU A 71 -1.69 10.00 -1.47
C LEU A 71 -2.95 10.81 -1.73
N ASN A 72 -2.98 12.04 -1.27
CA ASN A 72 -4.06 12.99 -1.49
C ASN A 72 -3.60 14.11 -2.43
N PHE A 73 -4.30 14.27 -3.56
CA PHE A 73 -3.98 15.21 -4.64
C PHE A 73 -4.82 16.49 -4.61
N ASP A 74 -5.61 16.74 -3.55
CA ASP A 74 -6.53 17.88 -3.51
C ASP A 74 -5.82 19.24 -3.60
N LYS A 75 -4.54 19.30 -3.18
CA LYS A 75 -3.68 20.50 -3.26
C LYS A 75 -2.61 20.42 -4.34
N CYS A 76 -2.58 19.33 -5.13
CA CYS A 76 -1.59 19.10 -6.16
C CYS A 76 -2.00 19.74 -7.50
N LYS A 77 -1.03 20.18 -8.32
CA LYS A 77 -1.27 20.75 -9.64
C LYS A 77 -1.90 19.78 -10.65
N ILE A 78 -1.75 18.48 -10.41
CA ILE A 78 -2.34 17.43 -11.27
C ILE A 78 -3.24 16.51 -10.43
N SER A 79 -4.26 15.96 -11.08
CA SER A 79 -5.17 15.02 -10.41
C SER A 79 -4.53 13.64 -10.20
N ALA A 80 -5.06 12.88 -9.23
CA ALA A 80 -4.67 11.49 -8.98
C ALA A 80 -4.76 10.63 -10.25
N ARG A 81 -5.81 10.81 -11.06
CA ARG A 81 -6.02 10.09 -12.33
C ARG A 81 -4.89 10.38 -13.34
N LYS A 82 -4.54 11.66 -13.52
CA LYS A 82 -3.46 12.07 -14.44
C LYS A 82 -2.10 11.56 -13.97
N PHE A 83 -1.84 11.65 -12.66
CA PHE A 83 -0.62 11.12 -12.06
C PHE A 83 -0.51 9.61 -12.22
N LYS A 84 -1.60 8.86 -11.94
CA LYS A 84 -1.67 7.41 -12.14
C LYS A 84 -1.30 7.03 -13.57
N LYS A 85 -1.89 7.68 -14.59
CA LYS A 85 -1.59 7.43 -16.00
C LYS A 85 -0.11 7.60 -16.32
N LYS A 86 0.50 8.70 -15.83
CA LYS A 86 1.95 8.96 -16.03
C LYS A 86 2.84 7.90 -15.34
N LEU A 87 2.42 7.35 -14.22
CA LEU A 87 3.12 6.24 -13.56
C LEU A 87 2.99 4.93 -14.37
N GLU A 88 1.81 4.65 -14.91
CA GLU A 88 1.56 3.47 -15.76
C GLU A 88 2.41 3.50 -17.04
N GLU A 89 2.60 4.67 -17.66
CA GLU A 89 3.53 4.87 -18.79
C GLU A 89 4.99 4.52 -18.44
N LYS A 90 5.33 4.52 -17.15
CA LYS A 90 6.64 4.12 -16.62
C LYS A 90 6.63 2.74 -15.94
N SER A 91 5.60 1.92 -16.23
CA SER A 91 5.41 0.58 -15.65
C SER A 91 5.29 0.56 -14.12
N ILE A 92 4.84 1.66 -13.53
CA ILE A 92 4.54 1.73 -12.09
C ILE A 92 3.03 1.66 -11.88
N ILE A 93 2.57 0.59 -11.25
CA ILE A 93 1.15 0.35 -10.99
C ILE A 93 0.81 0.78 -9.56
N VAL A 94 -0.18 1.66 -9.43
CA VAL A 94 -0.71 2.13 -8.15
C VAL A 94 -2.23 1.93 -8.08
N ARG A 95 -2.78 1.84 -6.88
CA ARG A 95 -4.21 1.57 -6.71
C ARG A 95 -5.03 2.85 -6.65
N SER A 96 -5.98 3.01 -7.58
CA SER A 96 -7.05 4.00 -7.47
C SER A 96 -8.01 3.62 -6.35
N LEU A 97 -8.55 4.63 -5.66
CA LEU A 97 -9.52 4.45 -4.59
C LEU A 97 -10.93 4.92 -4.99
N GLU A 98 -11.15 5.27 -6.25
CA GLU A 98 -12.44 5.73 -6.77
C GLU A 98 -13.56 4.70 -6.56
N ALA A 99 -13.26 3.41 -6.73
CA ALA A 99 -14.21 2.32 -6.45
C ALA A 99 -14.71 2.27 -5.00
N TYR A 100 -14.00 2.92 -4.08
CA TYR A 100 -14.41 3.06 -2.67
C TYR A 100 -15.01 4.43 -2.37
N SER A 101 -15.41 5.19 -3.39
CA SER A 101 -15.93 6.57 -3.28
C SER A 101 -14.91 7.57 -2.68
N ILE A 102 -13.64 7.24 -2.69
CA ILE A 102 -12.53 8.08 -2.21
C ILE A 102 -11.90 8.77 -3.42
N LYS A 103 -12.41 9.98 -3.74
CA LYS A 103 -12.00 10.73 -4.92
C LYS A 103 -10.60 11.34 -4.78
N ASN A 104 -9.93 11.52 -5.91
CA ASN A 104 -8.62 12.21 -6.05
C ASN A 104 -7.52 11.67 -5.12
N LYS A 105 -7.56 10.37 -4.82
CA LYS A 105 -6.58 9.69 -3.96
C LYS A 105 -6.07 8.41 -4.58
N LEU A 106 -4.82 8.08 -4.27
CA LEU A 106 -4.15 6.83 -4.68
C LEU A 106 -3.54 6.15 -3.47
N ARG A 107 -3.50 4.82 -3.50
CA ARG A 107 -2.73 4.02 -2.56
C ARG A 107 -1.45 3.52 -3.23
N VAL A 108 -0.32 3.81 -2.60
CA VAL A 108 1.00 3.38 -3.06
C VAL A 108 1.61 2.46 -2.02
N THR A 109 1.93 1.24 -2.42
CA THR A 109 2.61 0.27 -1.55
C THR A 109 4.09 0.63 -1.44
N ILE A 110 4.66 0.50 -0.26
CA ILE A 110 6.10 0.64 -0.03
C ILE A 110 6.77 -0.61 -0.58
N GLY A 111 7.52 -0.43 -1.66
CA GLY A 111 8.29 -1.49 -2.31
C GLY A 111 9.64 -1.72 -1.65
N ASN A 112 10.50 -2.49 -2.30
CA ASN A 112 11.90 -2.60 -1.92
C ASN A 112 12.66 -1.29 -2.22
N SER A 113 13.93 -1.22 -1.81
CA SER A 113 14.72 0.02 -1.97
C SER A 113 14.91 0.46 -3.43
N LYS A 114 15.05 -0.49 -4.37
CA LYS A 114 15.19 -0.18 -5.80
C LYS A 114 13.89 0.39 -6.37
N GLU A 115 12.77 -0.23 -6.06
CA GLU A 115 11.42 0.19 -6.48
C GLU A 115 11.06 1.57 -5.91
N ASN A 116 11.31 1.81 -4.63
CA ASN A 116 11.06 3.10 -4.01
C ASN A 116 11.92 4.22 -4.60
N ASN A 117 13.20 3.96 -4.88
CA ASN A 117 14.07 4.92 -5.54
C ASN A 117 13.62 5.20 -6.99
N PHE A 118 13.18 4.18 -7.71
CA PHE A 118 12.62 4.33 -9.05
C PHE A 118 11.35 5.18 -9.03
N LEU A 119 10.45 4.93 -8.08
CA LEU A 119 9.26 5.76 -7.87
C LEU A 119 9.61 7.23 -7.61
N ILE A 120 10.60 7.50 -6.74
CA ILE A 120 11.06 8.87 -6.44
C ILE A 120 11.66 9.55 -7.69
N LYS A 121 12.47 8.82 -8.47
CA LYS A 121 13.02 9.33 -9.74
C LYS A 121 11.91 9.68 -10.72
N THR A 122 10.94 8.78 -10.87
CA THR A 122 9.78 9.00 -11.75
C THR A 122 8.91 10.15 -11.27
N LEU A 123 8.65 10.26 -9.95
CA LEU A 123 7.93 11.41 -9.37
C LEU A 123 8.57 12.74 -9.79
N LYS A 124 9.89 12.87 -9.66
CA LYS A 124 10.63 14.08 -10.05
C LYS A 124 10.58 14.37 -11.57
N SER A 125 10.43 13.37 -12.41
CA SER A 125 10.32 13.55 -13.87
C SER A 125 8.90 13.91 -14.34
N ILE A 126 7.90 13.74 -13.48
CA ILE A 126 6.49 14.06 -13.78
C ILE A 126 6.21 15.55 -13.55
N PHE A 127 6.91 16.16 -12.61
CA PHE A 127 6.77 17.55 -12.17
C PHE A 127 7.95 18.41 -12.56
#